data_8415a30696778e83d4a9a1d57607d64f
#
_entry.id   8415a30696778e83d4a9a1d57607d64f
#
_cell.length_a   1.000
_cell.length_b   1.000
_cell.length_c   1.000
_cell.angle_alpha   90.00
_cell.angle_beta   90.00
_cell.angle_gamma   90.00
#
_symmetry.space_group_name_H-M   'P 1'
#
loop_
_entity.id
_entity.type
_entity.pdbx_description
1 polymer ?
#
loop_
_entity_poly.entity_id
_entity_poly.type
_entity_poly.pdbx_seq_one_letter_code
_entity_poly.pdbx_strand_id
1 'polypeptide(L)'
;MTDFKLLEDLCRARGISGQEASVRELIMDQVKPYADQITLDNLGNLLVFKQGAERSKTKLMLSAHMDEVGFIVTHVTENGFLKVAPVGGIDKRVVPGKRVLVGDQGIPGVIGIQPIHLSKSEEREKTLPFDQLAVDIGASSRENALDHIALGDMVTFASVFDFSGGMVKSKAIDDRAGCAMLIELLREELPFDLHFSFAVSYT
;
A
#
# COMPACT_ATOMS: atom_id res chain seq x y z
N MET A 1 -20.49 2.87 -14.48
CA MET A 1 -19.74 4.18 -14.35
C MET A 1 -18.74 3.96 -13.25
N THR A 2 -17.46 4.16 -13.51
CA THR A 2 -16.40 3.87 -12.52
C THR A 2 -16.64 4.67 -11.24
N ASP A 3 -16.69 4.00 -10.10
CA ASP A 3 -16.82 4.64 -8.79
C ASP A 3 -15.48 5.23 -8.36
N PHE A 4 -15.22 6.47 -8.81
CA PHE A 4 -13.96 7.16 -8.49
C PHE A 4 -13.78 7.36 -6.98
N LYS A 5 -14.87 7.43 -6.21
CA LYS A 5 -14.78 7.53 -4.75
C LYS A 5 -14.24 6.24 -4.14
N LEU A 6 -14.72 5.09 -4.61
CA LEU A 6 -14.20 3.79 -4.20
C LEU A 6 -12.72 3.65 -4.53
N LEU A 7 -12.31 4.01 -5.76
CA LEU A 7 -10.90 3.97 -6.18
C LEU A 7 -10.04 4.91 -5.31
N GLU A 8 -10.52 6.11 -5.02
CA GLU A 8 -9.84 7.05 -4.12
C GLU A 8 -9.64 6.46 -2.73
N ASP A 9 -10.69 5.88 -2.14
CA ASP A 9 -10.63 5.31 -0.79
C ASP A 9 -9.66 4.12 -0.75
N LEU A 10 -9.70 3.24 -1.75
CA LEU A 10 -8.76 2.15 -1.92
C LEU A 10 -7.32 2.65 -2.07
N CYS A 11 -7.07 3.65 -2.92
CA CYS A 11 -5.73 4.20 -3.13
C CYS A 11 -5.19 4.96 -1.91
N ARG A 12 -6.06 5.54 -1.08
CA ARG A 12 -5.67 6.23 0.16
C ARG A 12 -5.39 5.27 1.31
N ALA A 13 -6.06 4.12 1.34
CA ALA A 13 -5.82 3.09 2.33
C ALA A 13 -4.36 2.63 2.27
N ARG A 14 -3.72 2.51 3.44
CA ARG A 14 -2.30 2.15 3.55
C ARG A 14 -2.15 0.65 3.79
N GLY A 15 -1.23 0.03 3.09
CA GLY A 15 -0.96 -1.40 3.25
C GLY A 15 0.17 -1.84 2.34
N ILE A 16 1.34 -2.09 2.94
CA ILE A 16 2.46 -2.76 2.28
C ILE A 16 2.27 -4.28 2.36
N SER A 17 3.04 -5.04 1.58
CA SER A 17 3.01 -6.51 1.62
C SER A 17 3.20 -7.02 3.06
N GLY A 18 2.27 -7.84 3.55
CA GLY A 18 2.20 -8.36 4.92
C GLY A 18 1.50 -7.46 5.94
N GLN A 19 1.12 -6.25 5.58
CA GLN A 19 0.40 -5.29 6.44
C GLN A 19 -0.79 -4.65 5.69
N GLU A 20 -1.61 -5.47 5.03
CA GLU A 20 -2.75 -5.04 4.20
C GLU A 20 -4.08 -4.95 4.97
N ALA A 21 -4.08 -5.06 6.30
CA ALA A 21 -5.29 -5.18 7.11
C ALA A 21 -6.30 -4.06 6.83
N SER A 22 -5.87 -2.79 6.79
CA SER A 22 -6.77 -1.65 6.56
C SER A 22 -7.42 -1.66 5.17
N VAL A 23 -6.69 -2.15 4.17
CA VAL A 23 -7.21 -2.30 2.80
C VAL A 23 -8.21 -3.44 2.73
N ARG A 24 -7.88 -4.55 3.35
CA ARG A 24 -8.73 -5.74 3.41
C ARG A 24 -10.06 -5.45 4.11
N GLU A 25 -10.02 -4.71 5.22
CA GLU A 25 -11.23 -4.29 5.95
C GLU A 25 -12.12 -3.42 5.07
N LEU A 26 -11.55 -2.43 4.38
CA LEU A 26 -12.29 -1.58 3.44
C LEU A 26 -12.92 -2.41 2.32
N ILE A 27 -12.18 -3.36 1.72
CA ILE A 27 -12.72 -4.26 0.68
C ILE A 27 -13.82 -5.15 1.26
N MET A 28 -13.62 -5.72 2.46
CA MET A 28 -14.59 -6.57 3.14
C MET A 28 -15.93 -5.86 3.30
N ASP A 29 -15.92 -4.60 3.74
CA ASP A 29 -17.14 -3.81 3.91
C ASP A 29 -17.85 -3.56 2.58
N GLN A 30 -17.09 -3.39 1.49
CA GLN A 30 -17.66 -3.18 0.16
C GLN A 30 -18.26 -4.45 -0.46
N VAL A 31 -17.67 -5.62 -0.23
CA VAL A 31 -18.10 -6.87 -0.86
C VAL A 31 -19.17 -7.62 -0.07
N LYS A 32 -19.21 -7.45 1.25
CA LYS A 32 -20.11 -8.19 2.15
C LYS A 32 -21.59 -8.18 1.76
N PRO A 33 -22.18 -7.07 1.25
CA PRO A 33 -23.58 -7.06 0.84
C PRO A 33 -23.89 -7.87 -0.42
N TYR A 34 -22.88 -8.24 -1.21
CA TYR A 34 -23.03 -8.81 -2.55
C TYR A 34 -22.46 -10.23 -2.67
N ALA A 35 -21.82 -10.73 -1.64
CA ALA A 35 -21.15 -12.02 -1.63
C ALA A 35 -22.02 -13.11 -1.02
N ASP A 36 -22.04 -14.31 -1.63
CA ASP A 36 -22.65 -15.49 -1.03
C ASP A 36 -21.75 -16.17 -0.01
N GLN A 37 -20.43 -16.11 -0.23
CA GLN A 37 -19.43 -16.61 0.72
C GLN A 37 -18.20 -15.74 0.71
N ILE A 38 -17.68 -15.48 1.92
CA ILE A 38 -16.41 -14.75 2.13
C ILE A 38 -15.53 -15.62 3.03
N THR A 39 -14.27 -15.79 2.64
CA THR A 39 -13.27 -16.54 3.39
C THR A 39 -11.99 -15.72 3.47
N LEU A 40 -11.45 -15.59 4.66
CA LEU A 40 -10.10 -15.09 4.89
C LEU A 40 -9.19 -16.29 5.11
N ASP A 41 -8.19 -16.45 4.25
CA ASP A 41 -7.22 -17.54 4.41
C ASP A 41 -6.10 -17.19 5.41
N ASN A 42 -5.25 -18.17 5.71
CA ASN A 42 -4.17 -18.02 6.69
C ASN A 42 -3.06 -17.04 6.22
N LEU A 43 -3.01 -16.71 4.95
CA LEU A 43 -2.06 -15.76 4.38
C LEU A 43 -2.60 -14.32 4.39
N GLY A 44 -3.91 -14.18 4.61
CA GLY A 44 -4.59 -12.88 4.60
C GLY A 44 -5.27 -12.55 3.27
N ASN A 45 -5.35 -13.48 2.31
CA ASN A 45 -6.14 -13.29 1.10
C ASN A 45 -7.62 -13.27 1.43
N LEU A 46 -8.35 -12.32 0.86
CA LEU A 46 -9.80 -12.27 0.94
C LEU A 46 -10.38 -12.96 -0.29
N LEU A 47 -10.97 -14.12 -0.07
CA LEU A 47 -11.60 -14.93 -1.10
C LEU A 47 -13.11 -14.76 -1.04
N VAL A 48 -13.70 -14.37 -2.15
CA VAL A 48 -15.15 -14.10 -2.25
C VAL A 48 -15.75 -14.99 -3.34
N PHE A 49 -16.88 -15.60 -3.03
CA PHE A 49 -17.68 -16.34 -4.00
C PHE A 49 -19.00 -15.61 -4.21
N LYS A 50 -19.42 -15.46 -5.46
CA LYS A 50 -20.74 -15.00 -5.86
C LYS A 50 -21.35 -15.96 -6.86
N GLN A 51 -22.56 -16.41 -6.53
CA GLN A 51 -23.37 -17.26 -7.36
C GLN A 51 -23.97 -16.44 -8.51
N GLY A 52 -23.86 -16.95 -9.73
CA GLY A 52 -24.51 -16.37 -10.91
C GLY A 52 -25.87 -17.03 -11.23
N ALA A 53 -26.46 -16.57 -12.31
CA ALA A 53 -27.75 -17.14 -12.81
C ALA A 53 -27.62 -18.63 -13.16
N GLU A 54 -26.50 -19.03 -13.74
CA GLU A 54 -26.20 -20.40 -14.13
C GLU A 54 -25.01 -20.97 -13.36
N ARG A 55 -24.99 -22.31 -13.17
CA ARG A 55 -23.83 -22.98 -12.59
C ARG A 55 -22.72 -23.09 -13.62
N SER A 56 -21.57 -22.57 -13.30
CA SER A 56 -20.39 -22.65 -14.18
C SER A 56 -19.87 -24.08 -14.24
N LYS A 57 -19.58 -24.56 -15.44
CA LYS A 57 -18.91 -25.87 -15.67
C LYS A 57 -17.42 -25.79 -15.28
N THR A 58 -16.83 -24.60 -15.35
CA THR A 58 -15.42 -24.34 -15.04
C THR A 58 -15.36 -23.31 -13.92
N LYS A 59 -14.51 -23.54 -12.94
CA LYS A 59 -14.26 -22.54 -11.90
C LYS A 59 -13.43 -21.41 -12.50
N LEU A 60 -13.97 -20.21 -12.50
CA LEU A 60 -13.28 -19.00 -12.89
C LEU A 60 -13.00 -18.14 -11.66
N MET A 61 -11.77 -17.71 -11.52
CA MET A 61 -11.34 -16.80 -10.46
C MET A 61 -10.72 -15.55 -11.09
N LEU A 62 -11.16 -14.39 -10.61
CA LEU A 62 -10.57 -13.09 -10.91
C LEU A 62 -9.75 -12.65 -9.70
N SER A 63 -8.56 -12.13 -9.93
CA SER A 63 -7.64 -11.77 -8.85
C SER A 63 -7.06 -10.38 -9.05
N ALA A 64 -6.92 -9.64 -7.95
CA ALA A 64 -6.20 -8.38 -7.84
C ALA A 64 -5.45 -8.36 -6.52
N HIS A 65 -4.28 -7.67 -6.45
CA HIS A 65 -3.55 -7.60 -5.18
C HIS A 65 -3.86 -6.32 -4.39
N MET A 66 -3.77 -6.45 -3.05
CA MET A 66 -4.14 -5.38 -2.12
C MET A 66 -2.99 -4.49 -1.70
N ASP A 67 -1.76 -4.94 -1.79
CA ASP A 67 -0.60 -4.22 -1.28
C ASP A 67 -0.14 -3.07 -2.18
N GLU A 68 0.68 -2.24 -1.62
CA GLU A 68 1.44 -1.20 -2.30
C GLU A 68 2.93 -1.32 -1.92
N VAL A 69 3.80 -0.77 -2.73
CA VAL A 69 5.22 -0.66 -2.40
C VAL A 69 5.44 0.39 -1.31
N GLY A 70 6.36 0.11 -0.39
CA GLY A 70 6.68 0.99 0.71
C GLY A 70 7.94 0.56 1.43
N PHE A 71 8.01 0.85 2.72
CA PHE A 71 9.16 0.48 3.54
C PHE A 71 8.68 -0.04 4.89
N ILE A 72 9.60 -0.70 5.60
CA ILE A 72 9.43 -1.14 6.98
C ILE A 72 10.52 -0.50 7.85
N VAL A 73 10.17 -0.01 9.03
CA VAL A 73 11.13 0.54 9.99
C VAL A 73 12.01 -0.56 10.55
N THR A 74 13.32 -0.45 10.38
CA THR A 74 14.29 -1.47 10.82
C THR A 74 15.14 -1.01 12.01
N HIS A 75 15.34 0.29 12.18
CA HIS A 75 16.14 0.84 13.27
C HIS A 75 15.78 2.31 13.52
N VAL A 76 15.98 2.78 14.75
CA VAL A 76 15.89 4.19 15.14
C VAL A 76 17.26 4.66 15.63
N THR A 77 17.76 5.73 15.04
CA THR A 77 19.06 6.32 15.44
C THR A 77 18.94 7.11 16.73
N GLU A 78 20.06 7.39 17.40
CA GLU A 78 20.08 8.20 18.63
C GLU A 78 19.45 9.60 18.45
N ASN A 79 19.55 10.16 17.26
CA ASN A 79 18.99 11.47 16.91
C ASN A 79 17.51 11.37 16.43
N GLY A 80 16.83 10.22 16.57
CA GLY A 80 15.43 10.04 16.22
C GLY A 80 15.12 9.80 14.74
N PHE A 81 16.14 9.67 13.87
CA PHE A 81 15.90 9.29 12.47
C PHE A 81 15.57 7.80 12.34
N LEU A 82 14.67 7.45 11.43
CA LEU A 82 14.30 6.06 11.18
C LEU A 82 15.09 5.51 10.00
N LYS A 83 15.70 4.35 10.18
CA LYS A 83 16.24 3.52 9.10
C LYS A 83 15.15 2.60 8.60
N VAL A 84 15.08 2.43 7.29
CA VAL A 84 14.00 1.67 6.64
C VAL A 84 14.56 0.69 5.61
N ALA A 85 13.89 -0.42 5.44
CA ALA A 85 14.12 -1.35 4.33
C ALA A 85 12.96 -1.28 3.34
N PRO A 86 13.21 -1.38 2.04
CA PRO A 86 12.13 -1.40 1.03
C PRO A 86 11.32 -2.70 1.11
N VAL A 87 10.02 -2.57 0.87
CA VAL A 87 9.07 -3.66 0.68
C VAL A 87 8.48 -3.49 -0.72
N GLY A 88 8.70 -4.49 -1.57
CA GLY A 88 8.39 -4.41 -3.00
C GLY A 88 9.47 -3.69 -3.84
N GLY A 89 9.25 -3.62 -5.14
CA GLY A 89 10.17 -3.05 -6.10
C GLY A 89 10.14 -1.52 -6.13
N ILE A 90 11.10 -0.86 -5.48
CA ILE A 90 11.18 0.60 -5.44
C ILE A 90 12.48 1.08 -6.11
N ASP A 91 12.35 1.99 -7.08
CA ASP A 91 13.52 2.65 -7.65
C ASP A 91 14.07 3.69 -6.67
N LYS A 92 15.26 3.40 -6.13
CA LYS A 92 15.94 4.26 -5.15
C LYS A 92 16.20 5.69 -5.64
N ARG A 93 16.20 5.93 -6.96
CA ARG A 93 16.42 7.27 -7.54
C ARG A 93 15.28 8.24 -7.29
N VAL A 94 14.06 7.73 -7.12
CA VAL A 94 12.85 8.57 -6.94
C VAL A 94 12.43 8.75 -5.48
N VAL A 95 13.12 8.12 -4.55
CA VAL A 95 12.77 8.08 -3.13
C VAL A 95 13.19 9.33 -2.34
N PRO A 96 14.39 9.91 -2.57
CA PRO A 96 14.85 11.07 -1.81
C PRO A 96 13.90 12.27 -1.88
N GLY A 97 13.62 12.89 -0.73
CA GLY A 97 12.73 14.04 -0.61
C GLY A 97 11.23 13.69 -0.63
N LYS A 98 10.86 12.41 -0.74
CA LYS A 98 9.44 12.02 -0.69
C LYS A 98 8.89 12.14 0.71
N ARG A 99 7.66 12.66 0.78
CA ARG A 99 6.85 12.62 2.01
C ARG A 99 6.28 11.22 2.20
N VAL A 100 6.28 10.77 3.44
CA VAL A 100 5.79 9.45 3.85
C VAL A 100 4.89 9.55 5.07
N LEU A 101 4.16 8.48 5.34
CA LEU A 101 3.37 8.26 6.54
C LEU A 101 3.90 7.00 7.24
N VAL A 102 4.23 7.11 8.53
CA VAL A 102 4.84 6.05 9.33
C VAL A 102 3.85 5.48 10.34
N GLY A 103 3.86 4.17 10.51
CA GLY A 103 3.04 3.44 11.47
C GLY A 103 1.54 3.54 11.20
N ASP A 104 0.73 2.90 12.02
CA ASP A 104 -0.74 2.88 11.86
C ASP A 104 -1.36 4.25 12.02
N GLN A 105 -0.80 5.10 12.87
CA GLN A 105 -1.28 6.47 13.08
C GLN A 105 -0.99 7.40 11.90
N GLY A 106 -0.14 6.99 10.94
CA GLY A 106 0.20 7.80 9.78
C GLY A 106 1.01 9.04 10.13
N ILE A 107 2.02 8.91 10.98
CA ILE A 107 2.89 10.01 11.38
C ILE A 107 3.61 10.56 10.14
N PRO A 108 3.49 11.87 9.86
CA PRO A 108 4.15 12.46 8.71
C PRO A 108 5.67 12.40 8.85
N GLY A 109 6.35 12.04 7.75
CA GLY A 109 7.79 12.05 7.67
C GLY A 109 8.29 12.42 6.28
N VAL A 110 9.58 12.65 6.17
CA VAL A 110 10.27 12.94 4.91
C VAL A 110 11.48 12.01 4.79
N ILE A 111 11.67 11.43 3.61
CA ILE A 111 12.87 10.64 3.33
C ILE A 111 14.01 11.62 3.01
N GLY A 112 14.91 11.73 3.96
CA GLY A 112 16.09 12.59 3.87
C GLY A 112 17.29 11.88 3.27
N ILE A 113 18.20 12.71 2.72
CA ILE A 113 19.54 12.30 2.30
C ILE A 113 20.55 13.27 2.90
N GLN A 114 21.80 12.85 2.97
CA GLN A 114 22.88 13.76 3.35
C GLN A 114 22.94 14.93 2.37
N PRO A 115 22.97 16.19 2.86
CA PRO A 115 23.06 17.37 1.99
C PRO A 115 24.25 17.32 1.05
N ILE A 116 24.09 17.77 -0.18
CA ILE A 116 25.11 17.72 -1.24
C ILE A 116 26.41 18.41 -0.81
N HIS A 117 26.33 19.50 -0.04
CA HIS A 117 27.53 20.23 0.44
C HIS A 117 28.32 19.49 1.53
N LEU A 118 27.71 18.44 2.14
CA LEU A 118 28.39 17.55 3.10
C LEU A 118 28.82 16.23 2.44
N SER A 119 28.47 16.01 1.16
CA SER A 119 28.83 14.81 0.41
C SER A 119 30.12 15.01 -0.37
N LYS A 120 30.93 13.97 -0.48
CA LYS A 120 32.14 13.99 -1.32
C LYS A 120 31.76 14.10 -2.79
N SER A 121 32.65 14.72 -3.60
CA SER A 121 32.42 14.94 -5.03
C SER A 121 32.01 13.66 -5.79
N GLU A 122 32.64 12.54 -5.47
CA GLU A 122 32.40 11.23 -6.08
C GLU A 122 31.06 10.58 -5.68
N GLU A 123 30.45 11.01 -4.57
CA GLU A 123 29.18 10.50 -4.04
C GLU A 123 27.97 11.22 -4.67
N ARG A 124 28.19 12.42 -5.22
CA ARG A 124 27.11 13.25 -5.81
C ARG A 124 26.52 12.68 -7.09
N GLU A 125 27.31 11.88 -7.81
CA GLU A 125 26.88 11.24 -9.07
C GLU A 125 26.29 9.85 -8.86
N LYS A 126 26.39 9.28 -7.64
CA LYS A 126 25.91 7.93 -7.34
C LYS A 126 24.54 7.98 -6.66
N THR A 127 23.67 7.10 -7.11
CA THR A 127 22.39 6.87 -6.42
C THR A 127 22.67 6.23 -5.05
N LEU A 128 22.19 6.85 -3.98
CA LEU A 128 22.37 6.36 -2.62
C LEU A 128 21.68 5.01 -2.43
N PRO A 129 22.33 4.05 -1.78
CA PRO A 129 21.68 2.81 -1.36
C PRO A 129 20.66 3.08 -0.24
N PHE A 130 19.70 2.19 -0.06
CA PHE A 130 18.61 2.38 0.91
C PHE A 130 19.08 2.53 2.35
N ASP A 131 20.15 1.87 2.75
CA ASP A 131 20.75 1.96 4.09
C ASP A 131 21.31 3.34 4.44
N GLN A 132 21.58 4.16 3.44
CA GLN A 132 22.00 5.57 3.62
C GLN A 132 20.81 6.55 3.68
N LEU A 133 19.62 6.10 3.32
CA LEU A 133 18.41 6.90 3.48
C LEU A 133 17.96 6.88 4.95
N ALA A 134 17.26 7.93 5.36
CA ALA A 134 16.63 8.00 6.66
C ALA A 134 15.29 8.73 6.55
N VAL A 135 14.33 8.33 7.35
CA VAL A 135 13.06 9.04 7.48
C VAL A 135 13.14 9.94 8.70
N ASP A 136 12.88 11.22 8.47
CA ASP A 136 12.75 12.24 9.51
C ASP A 136 11.26 12.43 9.82
N ILE A 137 10.87 12.19 11.06
CA ILE A 137 9.52 12.40 11.59
C ILE A 137 9.44 13.60 12.54
N GLY A 138 10.52 14.38 12.66
CA GLY A 138 10.62 15.51 13.58
C GLY A 138 10.96 15.12 15.03
N ALA A 139 11.35 13.87 15.28
CA ALA A 139 11.74 13.41 16.61
C ALA A 139 13.10 13.99 17.00
N SER A 140 13.24 14.37 18.28
CA SER A 140 14.48 14.97 18.83
C SER A 140 15.47 13.94 19.38
N SER A 141 15.03 12.72 19.64
CA SER A 141 15.83 11.61 20.15
C SER A 141 15.22 10.26 19.77
N ARG A 142 15.99 9.20 20.00
CA ARG A 142 15.53 7.82 19.84
C ARG A 142 14.30 7.52 20.68
N GLU A 143 14.32 7.89 21.96
CA GLU A 143 13.21 7.68 22.89
C GLU A 143 11.97 8.41 22.40
N ASN A 144 12.12 9.68 22.02
CA ASN A 144 10.99 10.47 21.51
C ASN A 144 10.41 9.87 20.22
N ALA A 145 11.22 9.31 19.32
CA ALA A 145 10.70 8.60 18.16
C ALA A 145 9.94 7.33 18.58
N LEU A 146 10.48 6.53 19.49
CA LEU A 146 9.89 5.27 19.96
C LEU A 146 8.60 5.47 20.80
N ASP A 147 8.33 6.67 21.31
CA ASP A 147 7.04 7.02 21.92
C ASP A 147 5.90 6.99 20.88
N HIS A 148 6.21 7.08 19.60
CA HIS A 148 5.25 7.25 18.52
C HIS A 148 5.26 6.12 17.49
N ILE A 149 6.38 5.44 17.29
CA ILE A 149 6.54 4.38 16.30
C ILE A 149 7.23 3.16 16.90
N ALA A 150 7.08 2.02 16.24
CA ALA A 150 7.76 0.78 16.58
C ALA A 150 8.63 0.26 15.43
N LEU A 151 9.59 -0.60 15.77
CA LEU A 151 10.29 -1.39 14.75
C LEU A 151 9.27 -2.34 14.10
N GLY A 152 9.33 -2.44 12.78
CA GLY A 152 8.36 -3.18 12.00
C GLY A 152 7.18 -2.35 11.49
N ASP A 153 7.04 -1.09 11.89
CA ASP A 153 6.00 -0.21 11.37
C ASP A 153 6.17 0.02 9.88
N MET A 154 5.03 0.02 9.16
CA MET A 154 5.01 0.35 7.74
C MET A 154 5.30 1.82 7.51
N VAL A 155 5.93 2.10 6.38
CA VAL A 155 6.15 3.46 5.86
C VAL A 155 5.63 3.50 4.44
N THR A 156 4.59 4.29 4.21
CA THR A 156 3.92 4.43 2.91
C THR A 156 4.13 5.82 2.33
N PHE A 157 4.10 5.95 1.00
CA PHE A 157 4.19 7.26 0.36
C PHE A 157 2.97 8.12 0.68
N ALA A 158 3.18 9.38 1.10
CA ALA A 158 2.12 10.37 1.30
C ALA A 158 1.73 10.98 -0.05
N SER A 159 0.95 10.25 -0.84
CA SER A 159 0.45 10.68 -2.14
C SER A 159 -0.97 11.22 -2.04
N VAL A 160 -1.27 12.24 -2.82
CA VAL A 160 -2.62 12.79 -2.98
C VAL A 160 -3.28 12.09 -4.16
N PHE A 161 -4.53 11.66 -3.98
CA PHE A 161 -5.38 11.25 -5.10
C PHE A 161 -5.84 12.50 -5.83
N ASP A 162 -5.56 12.57 -7.11
CA ASP A 162 -5.95 13.67 -7.98
C ASP A 162 -6.63 13.13 -9.24
N PHE A 163 -7.78 13.72 -9.57
CA PHE A 163 -8.50 13.41 -10.80
C PHE A 163 -8.69 14.69 -11.57
N SER A 164 -7.88 14.88 -12.59
CA SER A 164 -7.91 16.06 -13.44
C SER A 164 -7.67 15.71 -14.92
N GLY A 165 -8.28 16.45 -15.81
CA GLY A 165 -8.13 16.24 -17.26
C GLY A 165 -8.52 14.83 -17.74
N GLY A 166 -9.43 14.14 -17.04
CA GLY A 166 -9.82 12.75 -17.36
C GLY A 166 -8.81 11.70 -16.94
N MET A 167 -7.79 12.05 -16.16
CA MET A 167 -6.74 11.15 -15.69
C MET A 167 -6.70 11.09 -14.16
N VAL A 168 -6.36 9.92 -13.63
CA VAL A 168 -6.13 9.69 -12.21
C VAL A 168 -4.64 9.65 -11.93
N LYS A 169 -4.22 10.35 -10.87
CA LYS A 169 -2.88 10.29 -10.30
C LYS A 169 -2.98 9.91 -8.83
N SER A 170 -2.35 8.81 -8.43
CA SER A 170 -2.29 8.37 -7.03
C SER A 170 -1.13 7.41 -6.81
N LYS A 171 -0.86 7.07 -5.54
CA LYS A 171 -0.14 5.86 -5.19
C LYS A 171 -1.05 4.64 -5.39
N ALA A 172 -0.48 3.45 -5.39
CA ALA A 172 -1.18 2.18 -5.29
C ALA A 172 -2.27 1.92 -6.36
N ILE A 173 -2.27 2.62 -7.52
CA ILE A 173 -3.21 2.35 -8.61
C ILE A 173 -3.05 0.90 -9.07
N ASP A 174 -1.85 0.42 -9.14
CA ASP A 174 -1.45 -0.99 -9.25
C ASP A 174 -1.38 -1.60 -7.82
N ASP A 175 -2.30 -2.47 -7.40
CA ASP A 175 -3.45 -2.95 -8.21
C ASP A 175 -4.80 -2.64 -7.52
N ARG A 176 -4.90 -1.46 -6.86
CA ARG A 176 -6.17 -1.00 -6.27
C ARG A 176 -7.24 -0.72 -7.34
N ALA A 177 -6.82 -0.44 -8.58
CA ALA A 177 -7.74 -0.35 -9.71
C ALA A 177 -8.37 -1.71 -10.02
N GLY A 178 -7.59 -2.79 -10.01
CA GLY A 178 -8.10 -4.15 -10.11
C GLY A 178 -9.05 -4.48 -8.96
N CYS A 179 -8.69 -4.13 -7.71
CA CYS A 179 -9.57 -4.30 -6.57
C CYS A 179 -10.92 -3.58 -6.77
N ALA A 180 -10.90 -2.31 -7.23
CA ALA A 180 -12.12 -1.55 -7.51
C ALA A 180 -12.98 -2.23 -8.59
N MET A 181 -12.36 -2.70 -9.68
CA MET A 181 -13.06 -3.40 -10.75
C MET A 181 -13.70 -4.70 -10.25
N LEU A 182 -13.02 -5.47 -9.40
CA LEU A 182 -13.59 -6.69 -8.80
C LEU A 182 -14.78 -6.37 -7.90
N ILE A 183 -14.71 -5.30 -7.10
CA ILE A 183 -15.81 -4.84 -6.25
C ILE A 183 -17.01 -4.40 -7.11
N GLU A 184 -16.78 -3.60 -8.17
CA GLU A 184 -17.86 -3.18 -9.06
C GLU A 184 -18.52 -4.37 -9.75
N LEU A 185 -17.72 -5.35 -10.22
CA LEU A 185 -18.26 -6.57 -10.82
C LEU A 185 -19.09 -7.39 -9.83
N LEU A 186 -18.66 -7.44 -8.56
CA LEU A 186 -19.43 -8.09 -7.49
C LEU A 186 -20.81 -7.45 -7.24
N ARG A 187 -20.99 -6.17 -7.55
CA ARG A 187 -22.28 -5.46 -7.42
C ARG A 187 -23.27 -5.83 -8.53
N GLU A 188 -22.77 -6.32 -9.67
CA GLU A 188 -23.60 -6.68 -10.82
C GLU A 188 -24.24 -8.07 -10.69
N GLU A 189 -25.33 -8.32 -11.40
CA GLU A 189 -25.88 -9.66 -11.58
C GLU A 189 -24.96 -10.47 -12.51
N LEU A 190 -24.49 -11.61 -12.03
CA LEU A 190 -23.56 -12.44 -12.79
C LEU A 190 -24.29 -13.50 -13.62
N PRO A 191 -23.87 -13.72 -14.87
CA PRO A 191 -24.47 -14.78 -15.70
C PRO A 191 -24.09 -16.19 -15.22
N PHE A 192 -22.95 -16.34 -14.52
CA PHE A 192 -22.45 -17.61 -13.98
C PHE A 192 -21.66 -17.38 -12.70
N ASP A 193 -21.37 -18.46 -11.98
CA ASP A 193 -20.61 -18.41 -10.72
C ASP A 193 -19.20 -17.88 -10.92
N LEU A 194 -18.78 -16.95 -10.05
CA LEU A 194 -17.43 -16.40 -10.04
C LEU A 194 -16.81 -16.47 -8.64
N HIS A 195 -15.51 -16.68 -8.64
CA HIS A 195 -14.64 -16.50 -7.48
C HIS A 195 -13.79 -15.25 -7.66
N PHE A 196 -13.58 -14.53 -6.58
CA PHE A 196 -12.75 -13.33 -6.54
C PHE A 196 -11.70 -13.51 -5.48
N SER A 197 -10.48 -13.06 -5.78
CA SER A 197 -9.36 -13.07 -4.84
C SER A 197 -8.81 -11.66 -4.73
N PHE A 198 -8.90 -11.07 -3.53
CA PHE A 198 -8.14 -9.90 -3.18
C PHE A 198 -6.90 -10.40 -2.45
N ALA A 199 -5.81 -10.46 -3.19
CA ALA A 199 -4.62 -11.17 -2.78
C ALA A 199 -3.66 -10.30 -1.97
N VAL A 200 -2.94 -10.93 -1.05
CA VAL A 200 -1.70 -10.39 -0.50
C VAL A 200 -0.57 -10.73 -1.47
N SER A 201 0.43 -9.85 -1.57
CA SER A 201 1.62 -10.10 -2.38
C SER A 201 2.81 -10.44 -1.48
N TYR A 202 3.62 -11.38 -1.92
CA TYR A 202 4.86 -11.78 -1.26
C TYR A 202 6.03 -11.51 -2.21
N THR A 203 6.36 -10.25 -2.39
CA THR A 203 7.52 -9.82 -3.20
C THR A 203 8.69 -9.40 -2.33
#